data_bcc7cd2f65e63e67d917fc0500ea2f15
#
_entry.id   bcc7cd2f65e63e67d917fc0500ea2f15
#
_cell.length_a   1.000
_cell.length_b   1.000
_cell.length_c   1.000
_cell.angle_alpha   90.00
_cell.angle_beta   90.00
_cell.angle_gamma   90.00
#
_symmetry.space_group_name_H-M   'P 1'
#
loop_
_entity.id
_entity.type
_entity.pdbx_description
1 polymer ?
#
loop_
_entity_poly.entity_id
_entity_poly.type
_entity_poly.pdbx_seq_one_letter_code
_entity_poly.pdbx_strand_id
1 'polypeptide(L)'
;MEKKILIFNIIFLLICLNLNSQTIINTENMMSELKDDLSYNMSFQGDFNFGNIKLMQFSTAHQLSKKSGRNLIRLLFNYDYIKESDEIIASDFTGQLRYNYSIGENSVFAFVQGQNIKSIRMKHRYISGGGYRHQVFSKEDSYFDLSAGLFFEDELYDETETQQLQIYNWRYSFSAFGKYVLSKDLFVNLSIYYQINTSNTKDYRLFIQPRIYYSLKKIDLFI
;
A
#
# COMPACT_ATOMS: atom_id res chain seq x y z
N MET A 1 -23.01 2.32 -28.38
CA MET A 1 -23.07 1.59 -27.10
C MET A 1 -22.22 0.35 -27.12
N GLU A 2 -22.25 -0.46 -28.16
CA GLU A 2 -21.47 -1.72 -28.30
C GLU A 2 -19.95 -1.59 -28.19
N LYS A 3 -19.33 -0.55 -28.81
CA LYS A 3 -17.87 -0.34 -28.70
C LYS A 3 -17.39 -0.08 -27.28
N LYS A 4 -18.20 0.58 -26.43
CA LYS A 4 -17.86 0.82 -25.01
C LYS A 4 -17.95 -0.46 -24.18
N ILE A 5 -18.93 -1.31 -24.48
CA ILE A 5 -19.10 -2.63 -23.84
C ILE A 5 -17.95 -3.56 -24.25
N LEU A 6 -17.56 -3.53 -25.52
CA LEU A 6 -16.42 -4.34 -26.02
C LEU A 6 -15.10 -3.93 -25.34
N ILE A 7 -14.83 -2.63 -25.21
CA ILE A 7 -13.65 -2.10 -24.53
C ILE A 7 -13.66 -2.50 -23.04
N PHE A 8 -14.81 -2.40 -22.38
CA PHE A 8 -14.97 -2.81 -20.99
C PHE A 8 -14.70 -4.32 -20.80
N ASN A 9 -15.22 -5.18 -21.69
CA ASN A 9 -14.98 -6.61 -21.66
C ASN A 9 -13.50 -6.97 -21.95
N ILE A 10 -12.83 -6.26 -22.86
CA ILE A 10 -11.40 -6.47 -23.14
C ILE A 10 -10.56 -6.06 -21.93
N ILE A 11 -10.87 -4.94 -21.29
CA ILE A 11 -10.19 -4.49 -20.06
C ILE A 11 -10.42 -5.50 -18.92
N PHE A 12 -11.64 -6.00 -18.76
CA PHE A 12 -11.99 -7.02 -17.76
C PHE A 12 -11.24 -8.35 -18.02
N LEU A 13 -11.13 -8.77 -19.28
CA LEU A 13 -10.40 -9.98 -19.66
C LEU A 13 -8.89 -9.85 -19.42
N LEU A 14 -8.31 -8.66 -19.63
CA LEU A 14 -6.89 -8.38 -19.36
C LEU A 14 -6.56 -8.39 -17.85
N ILE A 15 -7.53 -8.09 -16.99
CA ILE A 15 -7.39 -8.14 -15.52
C ILE A 15 -7.35 -9.59 -15.00
N CYS A 16 -7.92 -10.54 -15.74
CA CYS A 16 -7.97 -11.95 -15.34
C CYS A 16 -6.70 -12.76 -15.65
N LEU A 17 -5.66 -12.18 -16.27
CA LEU A 17 -4.44 -12.88 -16.65
C LEU A 17 -3.47 -13.00 -15.47
N ASN A 18 -3.41 -14.21 -14.88
CA ASN A 18 -2.34 -14.73 -14.01
C ASN A 18 -1.70 -13.74 -13.02
N LEU A 19 -2.44 -13.34 -12.00
CA LEU A 19 -1.91 -12.61 -10.85
C LEU A 19 -1.18 -13.60 -9.92
N ASN A 20 0.13 -13.74 -10.08
CA ASN A 20 0.96 -14.26 -9.02
C ASN A 20 0.94 -13.23 -7.88
N SER A 21 0.21 -13.54 -6.80
CA SER A 21 0.08 -12.66 -5.64
C SER A 21 1.41 -12.57 -4.92
N GLN A 22 2.17 -11.51 -5.19
CA GLN A 22 3.32 -11.12 -4.40
C GLN A 22 2.92 -9.89 -3.57
N THR A 23 3.25 -9.89 -2.29
CA THR A 23 2.73 -8.90 -1.33
C THR A 23 3.41 -7.55 -1.49
N ILE A 24 2.75 -6.60 -2.16
CA ILE A 24 3.08 -5.19 -2.08
C ILE A 24 2.15 -4.56 -1.03
N ILE A 25 2.71 -3.97 0.02
CA ILE A 25 1.90 -3.20 0.98
C ILE A 25 1.78 -1.78 0.46
N ASN A 26 0.54 -1.33 0.22
CA ASN A 26 0.26 0.03 -0.20
C ASN A 26 0.36 0.98 0.98
N THR A 27 1.55 1.52 1.21
CA THR A 27 1.80 2.50 2.28
C THR A 27 1.18 3.88 1.97
N GLU A 28 0.85 4.20 0.72
CA GLU A 28 0.14 5.45 0.39
C GLU A 28 -1.26 5.50 1.00
N ASN A 29 -1.97 4.37 1.07
CA ASN A 29 -3.28 4.31 1.73
C ASN A 29 -3.21 4.52 3.25
N MET A 30 -2.05 4.27 3.84
CA MET A 30 -1.79 4.53 5.25
C MET A 30 -1.39 5.98 5.50
N MET A 31 -1.15 6.78 4.42
CA MET A 31 -0.75 8.17 4.52
C MET A 31 -1.97 9.08 4.42
N SER A 32 -2.44 9.59 5.57
CA SER A 32 -3.45 10.64 5.60
C SER A 32 -2.87 11.99 5.19
N GLU A 33 -3.73 12.89 4.73
CA GLU A 33 -3.38 14.28 4.49
C GLU A 33 -2.91 14.94 5.80
N LEU A 34 -1.83 15.71 5.71
CA LEU A 34 -1.35 16.51 6.84
C LEU A 34 -2.24 17.73 6.99
N LYS A 35 -2.94 17.80 8.11
CA LYS A 35 -3.73 18.98 8.48
C LYS A 35 -2.91 20.02 9.25
N ASP A 36 -1.87 19.56 9.95
CA ASP A 36 -1.01 20.35 10.82
C ASP A 36 0.46 19.97 10.63
N ASP A 37 1.38 20.77 11.18
CA ASP A 37 2.83 20.48 11.17
C ASP A 37 3.18 19.17 11.89
N LEU A 38 2.38 18.77 12.89
CA LEU A 38 2.43 17.48 13.57
C LEU A 38 1.04 16.84 13.52
N SER A 39 0.95 15.64 12.98
CA SER A 39 -0.30 14.88 12.85
C SER A 39 -0.10 13.45 13.31
N TYR A 40 -1.03 12.97 14.14
CA TYR A 40 -1.16 11.58 14.52
C TYR A 40 -2.52 11.04 14.12
N ASN A 41 -2.53 9.94 13.38
CA ASN A 41 -3.74 9.26 12.96
C ASN A 41 -3.68 7.81 13.42
N MET A 42 -4.79 7.30 13.89
CA MET A 42 -4.95 5.92 14.30
C MET A 42 -6.27 5.39 13.73
N SER A 43 -6.23 4.17 13.20
CA SER A 43 -7.42 3.40 12.88
C SER A 43 -7.38 2.08 13.62
N PHE A 44 -8.54 1.63 14.05
CA PHE A 44 -8.75 0.32 14.66
C PHE A 44 -10.02 -0.29 14.07
N GLN A 45 -9.91 -1.54 13.63
CA GLN A 45 -11.03 -2.31 13.10
C GLN A 45 -11.01 -3.70 13.74
N GLY A 46 -12.16 -4.22 14.11
CA GLY A 46 -12.26 -5.55 14.70
C GLY A 46 -13.56 -6.23 14.32
N ASP A 47 -13.48 -7.53 14.03
CA ASP A 47 -14.59 -8.42 13.77
C ASP A 47 -14.49 -9.66 14.68
N PHE A 48 -15.60 -9.99 15.35
CA PHE A 48 -15.69 -11.11 16.26
C PHE A 48 -16.92 -11.94 15.92
N ASN A 49 -16.70 -13.14 15.42
CA ASN A 49 -17.75 -14.11 15.09
C ASN A 49 -17.68 -15.29 16.04
N PHE A 50 -18.81 -15.59 16.67
CA PHE A 50 -18.96 -16.71 17.59
C PHE A 50 -20.06 -17.66 17.10
N GLY A 51 -19.76 -18.94 17.05
CA GLY A 51 -20.68 -19.98 16.57
C GLY A 51 -19.95 -21.29 16.38
N ASN A 52 -20.33 -22.04 15.35
CA ASN A 52 -19.66 -23.29 14.98
C ASN A 52 -18.19 -23.04 14.56
N ILE A 53 -17.92 -21.88 13.99
CA ILE A 53 -16.58 -21.37 13.71
C ILE A 53 -16.40 -20.11 14.54
N LYS A 54 -15.30 -20.02 15.28
CA LYS A 54 -14.91 -18.85 16.06
C LYS A 54 -13.87 -18.10 15.25
N LEU A 55 -14.21 -16.90 14.79
CA LEU A 55 -13.29 -16.04 14.06
C LEU A 55 -13.09 -14.73 14.83
N MET A 56 -11.84 -14.40 15.10
CA MET A 56 -11.43 -13.15 15.71
C MET A 56 -10.45 -12.46 14.75
N GLN A 57 -10.81 -11.28 14.30
CA GLN A 57 -9.96 -10.45 13.45
C GLN A 57 -9.83 -9.06 14.09
N PHE A 58 -8.63 -8.51 14.10
CA PHE A 58 -8.44 -7.10 14.37
C PHE A 58 -7.26 -6.55 13.56
N SER A 59 -7.41 -5.30 13.15
CA SER A 59 -6.40 -4.53 12.45
C SER A 59 -6.22 -3.19 13.13
N THR A 60 -4.99 -2.75 13.28
CA THR A 60 -4.67 -1.41 13.74
C THR A 60 -3.61 -0.77 12.88
N ALA A 61 -3.80 0.49 12.52
CA ALA A 61 -2.82 1.29 11.80
C ALA A 61 -2.59 2.61 12.51
N HIS A 62 -1.33 2.99 12.62
CA HIS A 62 -0.87 4.22 13.26
C HIS A 62 0.01 4.99 12.31
N GLN A 63 -0.17 6.30 12.26
CA GLN A 63 0.66 7.21 11.51
C GLN A 63 1.02 8.41 12.36
N LEU A 64 2.31 8.67 12.50
CA LEU A 64 2.83 9.91 13.04
C LEU A 64 3.56 10.65 11.91
N SER A 65 3.20 11.90 11.68
CA SER A 65 3.79 12.73 10.62
C SER A 65 4.21 14.07 11.18
N LYS A 66 5.42 14.51 10.84
CA LYS A 66 5.93 15.83 11.19
C LYS A 66 6.42 16.54 9.93
N LYS A 67 5.85 17.72 9.66
CA LYS A 67 6.27 18.61 8.59
C LYS A 67 7.01 19.81 9.18
N SER A 68 8.13 20.18 8.57
CA SER A 68 8.87 21.40 8.93
C SER A 68 9.47 21.99 7.66
N GLY A 69 8.85 23.06 7.17
CA GLY A 69 9.20 23.66 5.90
C GLY A 69 9.07 22.66 4.74
N ARG A 70 10.19 22.34 4.07
CA ARG A 70 10.25 21.37 2.96
C ARG A 70 10.42 19.93 3.40
N ASN A 71 10.64 19.69 4.70
CA ASN A 71 10.92 18.36 5.25
C ASN A 71 9.64 17.73 5.79
N LEU A 72 9.42 16.47 5.47
CA LEU A 72 8.31 15.68 5.98
C LEU A 72 8.82 14.30 6.40
N ILE A 73 8.67 14.00 7.68
CA ILE A 73 8.97 12.69 8.26
C ILE A 73 7.65 12.01 8.59
N ARG A 74 7.53 10.72 8.21
CA ARG A 74 6.39 9.87 8.55
C ARG A 74 6.87 8.57 9.18
N LEU A 75 6.24 8.20 10.27
CA LEU A 75 6.35 6.89 10.90
C LEU A 75 5.00 6.19 10.74
N LEU A 76 5.02 5.03 10.13
CA LEU A 76 3.85 4.19 9.89
C LEU A 76 4.03 2.87 10.62
N PHE A 77 2.95 2.38 11.19
CA PHE A 77 2.88 1.09 11.85
C PHE A 77 1.53 0.46 11.56
N ASN A 78 1.53 -0.82 11.17
CA ASN A 78 0.33 -1.62 10.97
C ASN A 78 0.49 -2.98 11.61
N TYR A 79 -0.59 -3.47 12.22
CA TYR A 79 -0.66 -4.81 12.77
C TYR A 79 -2.01 -5.44 12.46
N ASP A 80 -1.98 -6.62 11.83
CA ASP A 80 -3.14 -7.41 11.47
C ASP A 80 -3.08 -8.75 12.19
N TYR A 81 -4.18 -9.11 12.86
CA TYR A 81 -4.31 -10.36 13.58
C TYR A 81 -5.60 -11.09 13.18
N ILE A 82 -5.46 -12.36 12.83
CA ILE A 82 -6.57 -13.25 12.51
C ILE A 82 -6.37 -14.56 13.25
N LYS A 83 -7.38 -14.92 14.05
CA LYS A 83 -7.44 -16.21 14.74
C LYS A 83 -8.75 -16.89 14.37
N GLU A 84 -8.67 -18.13 13.89
CA GLU A 84 -9.80 -19.00 13.62
C GLU A 84 -9.78 -20.17 14.59
N SER A 85 -10.82 -20.27 15.43
CA SER A 85 -10.90 -21.24 16.52
C SER A 85 -9.66 -21.16 17.44
N ASP A 86 -8.76 -22.14 17.39
CA ASP A 86 -7.55 -22.17 18.20
C ASP A 86 -6.28 -21.87 17.38
N GLU A 87 -6.40 -21.66 16.06
CA GLU A 87 -5.27 -21.43 15.16
C GLU A 87 -5.11 -19.93 14.84
N ILE A 88 -3.86 -19.43 14.92
CA ILE A 88 -3.50 -18.07 14.49
C ILE A 88 -3.15 -18.12 13.00
N ILE A 89 -4.06 -17.63 12.16
CA ILE A 89 -3.93 -17.60 10.71
C ILE A 89 -3.00 -16.45 10.27
N ALA A 90 -3.17 -15.28 10.86
CA ALA A 90 -2.32 -14.11 10.60
C ALA A 90 -1.91 -13.42 11.90
N SER A 91 -0.67 -12.95 11.92
CA SER A 91 -0.10 -12.08 12.95
C SER A 91 0.96 -11.25 12.24
N ASP A 92 0.47 -10.29 11.45
CA ASP A 92 1.25 -9.62 10.42
C ASP A 92 1.57 -8.21 10.88
N PHE A 93 2.82 -7.85 10.78
CA PHE A 93 3.35 -6.57 11.23
C PHE A 93 4.04 -5.84 10.09
N THR A 94 3.83 -4.53 10.00
CA THR A 94 4.56 -3.64 9.09
C THR A 94 4.90 -2.34 9.80
N GLY A 95 6.16 -1.94 9.72
CA GLY A 95 6.63 -0.63 10.17
C GLY A 95 7.43 0.07 9.07
N GLN A 96 7.22 1.37 8.87
CA GLN A 96 7.97 2.16 7.90
C GLN A 96 8.33 3.52 8.49
N LEU A 97 9.58 3.93 8.31
CA LEU A 97 10.02 5.31 8.48
C LEU A 97 10.30 5.89 7.09
N ARG A 98 9.67 7.01 6.76
CA ARG A 98 9.83 7.68 5.47
C ARG A 98 10.16 9.15 5.66
N TYR A 99 11.13 9.63 4.91
CA TYR A 99 11.49 11.02 4.79
C TYR A 99 11.19 11.51 3.37
N ASN A 100 10.57 12.69 3.26
CA ASN A 100 10.33 13.37 2.00
C ASN A 100 10.89 14.79 2.07
N TYR A 101 11.55 15.23 1.02
CA TYR A 101 12.00 16.62 0.83
C TYR A 101 11.33 17.23 -0.40
N SER A 102 10.56 18.30 -0.19
CA SER A 102 9.79 18.96 -1.25
C SER A 102 10.67 19.91 -2.08
N ILE A 103 10.59 19.80 -3.40
CA ILE A 103 11.29 20.62 -4.40
C ILE A 103 10.22 21.21 -5.32
N GLY A 104 9.67 22.38 -4.93
CA GLY A 104 8.48 22.92 -5.57
C GLY A 104 7.30 21.99 -5.38
N GLU A 105 6.65 21.59 -6.47
CA GLU A 105 5.53 20.64 -6.49
C GLU A 105 5.99 19.16 -6.45
N ASN A 106 7.29 18.92 -6.62
CA ASN A 106 7.88 17.60 -6.63
C ASN A 106 8.49 17.23 -5.28
N SER A 107 8.93 15.98 -5.12
CA SER A 107 9.66 15.57 -3.92
C SER A 107 10.65 14.44 -4.19
N VAL A 108 11.73 14.42 -3.44
CA VAL A 108 12.58 13.24 -3.26
C VAL A 108 12.21 12.57 -1.96
N PHE A 109 12.34 11.25 -1.90
CA PHE A 109 12.03 10.50 -0.71
C PHE A 109 13.03 9.38 -0.47
N ALA A 110 13.18 9.03 0.82
CA ALA A 110 13.89 7.85 1.26
C ALA A 110 13.05 7.14 2.33
N PHE A 111 13.19 5.82 2.45
CA PHE A 111 12.46 5.06 3.46
C PHE A 111 13.22 3.79 3.88
N VAL A 112 12.90 3.35 5.09
CA VAL A 112 13.22 2.02 5.59
C VAL A 112 11.93 1.38 6.08
N GLN A 113 11.78 0.07 5.86
CA GLN A 113 10.57 -0.68 6.19
C GLN A 113 10.94 -2.05 6.70
N GLY A 114 10.27 -2.49 7.75
CA GLY A 114 10.33 -3.85 8.27
C GLY A 114 8.95 -4.48 8.25
N GLN A 115 8.90 -5.76 7.90
CA GLN A 115 7.68 -6.56 7.86
C GLN A 115 7.93 -7.95 8.43
N ASN A 116 6.87 -8.50 9.02
CA ASN A 116 6.72 -9.92 9.32
C ASN A 116 5.32 -10.31 8.90
N ILE A 117 5.15 -11.33 8.06
CA ILE A 117 3.86 -11.73 7.50
C ILE A 117 3.70 -13.24 7.68
N LYS A 118 3.04 -13.63 8.75
CA LYS A 118 2.86 -15.03 9.13
C LYS A 118 2.02 -15.79 8.10
N SER A 119 1.01 -15.14 7.51
CA SER A 119 0.08 -15.73 6.54
C SER A 119 0.78 -16.31 5.30
N ILE A 120 1.96 -15.79 4.94
CA ILE A 120 2.80 -16.29 3.83
C ILE A 120 4.13 -16.87 4.30
N ARG A 121 4.26 -17.22 5.58
CA ARG A 121 5.47 -17.75 6.21
C ARG A 121 6.72 -16.85 6.06
N MET A 122 6.52 -15.54 5.91
CA MET A 122 7.60 -14.57 5.85
C MET A 122 8.03 -14.18 7.27
N LYS A 123 9.23 -14.58 7.68
CA LYS A 123 9.81 -14.22 8.99
C LYS A 123 10.15 -12.75 9.07
N HIS A 124 10.81 -12.24 8.05
CA HIS A 124 11.06 -10.82 7.91
C HIS A 124 11.25 -10.42 6.46
N ARG A 125 10.95 -9.17 6.22
CA ARG A 125 11.32 -8.44 5.01
C ARG A 125 11.78 -7.06 5.41
N TYR A 126 13.03 -6.75 5.14
CA TYR A 126 13.59 -5.42 5.31
C TYR A 126 13.74 -4.77 3.96
N ILE A 127 13.23 -3.54 3.83
CA ILE A 127 13.30 -2.77 2.60
C ILE A 127 13.94 -1.43 2.95
N SER A 128 14.88 -0.99 2.12
CA SER A 128 15.44 0.35 2.20
C SER A 128 15.60 0.92 0.80
N GLY A 129 15.25 2.17 0.62
CA GLY A 129 15.32 2.76 -0.71
C GLY A 129 14.91 4.21 -0.75
N GLY A 130 14.86 4.73 -1.98
CA GLY A 130 14.45 6.09 -2.23
C GLY A 130 14.10 6.33 -3.69
N GLY A 131 13.63 7.53 -3.96
CA GLY A 131 13.18 7.88 -5.29
C GLY A 131 12.75 9.33 -5.41
N TYR A 132 12.16 9.61 -6.55
CA TYR A 132 11.62 10.90 -6.91
C TYR A 132 10.14 10.78 -7.23
N ARG A 133 9.36 11.76 -6.77
CA ARG A 133 7.92 11.89 -7.04
C ARG A 133 7.68 13.17 -7.78
N HIS A 134 7.08 13.07 -8.95
CA HIS A 134 6.70 14.16 -9.83
C HIS A 134 5.20 14.37 -9.75
N GLN A 135 4.78 15.58 -9.43
CA GLN A 135 3.40 16.00 -9.50
C GLN A 135 3.06 16.37 -10.93
N VAL A 136 2.27 15.53 -11.61
CA VAL A 136 1.85 15.76 -13.01
C VAL A 136 0.80 16.86 -13.07
N PHE A 137 -0.18 16.80 -12.17
CA PHE A 137 -1.13 17.89 -11.95
C PHE A 137 -1.66 17.87 -10.52
N SER A 138 -2.06 19.05 -10.05
CA SER A 138 -2.86 19.26 -8.85
C SER A 138 -3.82 20.41 -9.09
N LYS A 139 -5.10 20.17 -8.96
CA LYS A 139 -6.14 21.19 -9.13
C LYS A 139 -7.27 20.91 -8.14
N GLU A 140 -7.57 21.92 -7.31
CA GLU A 140 -8.54 21.79 -6.23
C GLU A 140 -8.20 20.58 -5.34
N ASP A 141 -9.11 19.63 -5.19
CA ASP A 141 -8.92 18.41 -4.40
C ASP A 141 -8.46 17.20 -5.24
N SER A 142 -8.19 17.40 -6.54
CA SER A 142 -7.75 16.34 -7.47
C SER A 142 -6.25 16.45 -7.72
N TYR A 143 -5.55 15.33 -7.77
CA TYR A 143 -4.13 15.28 -8.11
C TYR A 143 -3.77 13.99 -8.85
N PHE A 144 -2.64 14.03 -9.55
CA PHE A 144 -2.00 12.85 -10.13
C PHE A 144 -0.49 12.98 -10.07
N ASP A 145 0.15 12.01 -9.45
CA ASP A 145 1.58 11.95 -9.23
C ASP A 145 2.17 10.67 -9.81
N LEU A 146 3.37 10.80 -10.37
CA LEU A 146 4.20 9.68 -10.78
C LEU A 146 5.43 9.60 -9.89
N SER A 147 5.89 8.39 -9.62
CA SER A 147 7.07 8.17 -8.80
C SER A 147 7.96 7.11 -9.42
N ALA A 148 9.26 7.33 -9.34
CA ALA A 148 10.29 6.35 -9.72
C ALA A 148 11.34 6.26 -8.62
N GLY A 149 11.78 5.03 -8.32
CA GLY A 149 12.74 4.79 -7.25
C GLY A 149 13.49 3.47 -7.41
N LEU A 150 14.46 3.31 -6.54
CA LEU A 150 15.25 2.09 -6.38
C LEU A 150 15.24 1.70 -4.91
N PHE A 151 15.07 0.41 -4.62
CA PHE A 151 15.17 -0.11 -3.27
C PHE A 151 15.87 -1.48 -3.24
N PHE A 152 16.46 -1.75 -2.09
CA PHE A 152 17.01 -3.03 -1.71
C PHE A 152 16.02 -3.74 -0.79
N GLU A 153 15.83 -5.04 -0.98
CA GLU A 153 15.03 -5.89 -0.10
C GLU A 153 15.82 -7.12 0.34
N ASP A 154 15.63 -7.48 1.60
CA ASP A 154 16.10 -8.70 2.24
C ASP A 154 14.88 -9.43 2.79
N GLU A 155 14.58 -10.60 2.25
CA GLU A 155 13.42 -11.41 2.59
C GLU A 155 13.86 -12.77 3.15
N LEU A 156 13.26 -13.20 4.25
CA LEU A 156 13.44 -14.53 4.83
C LEU A 156 12.09 -15.23 4.98
N TYR A 157 11.99 -16.39 4.35
CA TYR A 157 10.82 -17.26 4.40
C TYR A 157 11.13 -18.57 5.08
N ASP A 158 10.15 -19.16 5.79
CA ASP A 158 10.16 -20.57 6.17
C ASP A 158 9.52 -21.39 5.05
N GLU A 159 10.32 -22.06 4.21
CA GLU A 159 9.79 -22.98 3.19
C GLU A 159 9.17 -24.21 3.82
N THR A 160 9.89 -24.78 4.81
CA THR A 160 9.45 -25.91 5.64
C THR A 160 9.84 -25.63 7.09
N GLU A 161 9.48 -26.54 8.03
CA GLU A 161 9.90 -26.42 9.44
C GLU A 161 11.43 -26.42 9.63
N THR A 162 12.16 -26.94 8.64
CA THR A 162 13.63 -27.13 8.72
C THR A 162 14.40 -26.35 7.66
N GLN A 163 13.73 -25.76 6.66
CA GLN A 163 14.36 -25.05 5.56
C GLN A 163 13.90 -23.61 5.48
N GLN A 164 14.87 -22.72 5.32
CA GLN A 164 14.65 -21.28 5.18
C GLN A 164 15.17 -20.83 3.81
N LEU A 165 14.40 -19.94 3.18
CA LEU A 165 14.78 -19.29 1.94
C LEU A 165 15.05 -17.81 2.22
N GLN A 166 16.30 -17.40 1.99
CA GLN A 166 16.68 -16.00 2.08
C GLN A 166 16.93 -15.43 0.69
N ILE A 167 16.36 -14.26 0.41
CA ILE A 167 16.36 -13.63 -0.90
C ILE A 167 16.82 -12.18 -0.74
N TYR A 168 17.81 -11.78 -1.52
CA TYR A 168 18.30 -10.40 -1.60
C TYR A 168 18.06 -9.86 -3.00
N ASN A 169 17.35 -8.74 -3.12
CA ASN A 169 17.02 -8.16 -4.41
C ASN A 169 17.20 -6.64 -4.42
N TRP A 170 17.66 -6.13 -5.56
CA TRP A 170 17.47 -4.74 -5.94
C TRP A 170 16.30 -4.65 -6.90
N ARG A 171 15.39 -3.68 -6.67
CA ARG A 171 14.22 -3.47 -7.52
C ARG A 171 14.08 -2.01 -7.94
N TYR A 172 13.81 -1.80 -9.22
CA TYR A 172 13.20 -0.56 -9.66
C TYR A 172 11.73 -0.54 -9.26
N SER A 173 11.24 0.61 -8.83
CA SER A 173 9.84 0.83 -8.47
C SER A 173 9.29 2.03 -9.22
N PHE A 174 8.21 1.82 -9.94
CA PHE A 174 7.44 2.86 -10.60
C PHE A 174 6.05 2.87 -9.99
N SER A 175 5.55 4.07 -9.66
CA SER A 175 4.25 4.17 -9.01
C SER A 175 3.46 5.34 -9.59
N ALA A 176 2.14 5.18 -9.61
CA ALA A 176 1.21 6.23 -9.96
C ALA A 176 0.16 6.37 -8.86
N PHE A 177 -0.08 7.58 -8.41
CA PHE A 177 -1.04 7.92 -7.38
C PHE A 177 -1.97 9.00 -7.88
N GLY A 178 -3.26 8.81 -7.70
CA GLY A 178 -4.23 9.80 -8.14
C GLY A 178 -5.44 9.84 -7.23
N LYS A 179 -5.96 11.05 -7.05
CA LYS A 179 -7.28 11.33 -6.50
C LYS A 179 -8.02 12.18 -7.51
N TYR A 180 -9.18 11.75 -7.93
CA TYR A 180 -10.02 12.50 -8.84
C TYR A 180 -11.40 12.72 -8.24
N VAL A 181 -11.75 13.98 -8.01
CA VAL A 181 -13.05 14.38 -7.46
C VAL A 181 -14.03 14.57 -8.60
N LEU A 182 -15.06 13.70 -8.63
CA LEU A 182 -16.11 13.71 -9.63
C LEU A 182 -17.27 14.63 -9.26
N SER A 183 -17.54 14.71 -7.94
CA SER A 183 -18.54 15.62 -7.37
C SER A 183 -18.20 15.89 -5.90
N LYS A 184 -18.99 16.75 -5.23
CA LYS A 184 -18.81 17.04 -3.79
C LYS A 184 -18.85 15.79 -2.90
N ASP A 185 -19.55 14.76 -3.35
CA ASP A 185 -19.82 13.56 -2.57
C ASP A 185 -19.16 12.31 -3.18
N LEU A 186 -18.48 12.43 -4.32
CA LEU A 186 -17.89 11.28 -5.04
C LEU A 186 -16.47 11.57 -5.49
N PHE A 187 -15.53 10.75 -5.06
CA PHE A 187 -14.16 10.78 -5.56
C PHE A 187 -13.57 9.37 -5.72
N VAL A 188 -12.58 9.26 -6.57
CA VAL A 188 -11.85 8.03 -6.86
C VAL A 188 -10.40 8.22 -6.50
N ASN A 189 -9.85 7.28 -5.74
CA ASN A 189 -8.41 7.16 -5.51
C ASN A 189 -7.87 6.00 -6.33
N LEU A 190 -6.66 6.16 -6.86
CA LEU A 190 -5.94 5.12 -7.59
C LEU A 190 -4.50 5.04 -7.07
N SER A 191 -4.08 3.84 -6.72
CA SER A 191 -2.68 3.54 -6.42
C SER A 191 -2.21 2.40 -7.32
N ILE A 192 -1.12 2.64 -8.04
CA ILE A 192 -0.47 1.64 -8.89
C ILE A 192 0.99 1.54 -8.46
N TYR A 193 1.48 0.31 -8.29
CA TYR A 193 2.90 0.02 -8.10
C TYR A 193 3.34 -1.03 -9.11
N TYR A 194 4.40 -0.75 -9.81
CA TYR A 194 5.11 -1.70 -10.64
C TYR A 194 6.56 -1.80 -10.16
N GLN A 195 6.96 -2.98 -9.74
CA GLN A 195 8.29 -3.25 -9.21
C GLN A 195 8.93 -4.35 -10.06
N ILE A 196 10.17 -4.17 -10.44
CA ILE A 196 10.91 -5.10 -11.27
C ILE A 196 12.30 -5.35 -10.69
N ASN A 197 12.69 -6.62 -10.57
CA ASN A 197 14.01 -7.01 -10.13
C ASN A 197 15.05 -6.56 -11.16
N THR A 198 16.12 -5.91 -10.70
CA THR A 198 17.17 -5.36 -11.58
C THR A 198 17.97 -6.43 -12.31
N SER A 199 18.06 -7.65 -11.75
CA SER A 199 18.84 -8.78 -12.28
C SER A 199 17.98 -9.78 -13.05
N ASN A 200 16.67 -9.81 -12.81
CA ASN A 200 15.73 -10.73 -13.44
C ASN A 200 14.42 -10.02 -13.77
N THR A 201 14.28 -9.56 -14.99
CA THR A 201 13.08 -8.82 -15.44
C THR A 201 11.79 -9.65 -15.49
N LYS A 202 11.90 -10.99 -15.40
CA LYS A 202 10.73 -11.87 -15.26
C LYS A 202 10.16 -11.87 -13.84
N ASP A 203 10.97 -11.46 -12.85
CA ASP A 203 10.53 -11.24 -11.48
C ASP A 203 10.04 -9.80 -11.33
N TYR A 204 8.76 -9.61 -11.58
CA TYR A 204 8.07 -8.33 -11.40
C TYR A 204 6.85 -8.48 -10.52
N ARG A 205 6.44 -7.37 -9.92
CA ARG A 205 5.24 -7.25 -9.09
C ARG A 205 4.40 -6.10 -9.61
N LEU A 206 3.12 -6.33 -9.81
CA LEU A 206 2.15 -5.29 -10.18
C LEU A 206 1.04 -5.27 -9.15
N PHE A 207 0.79 -4.10 -8.58
CA PHE A 207 -0.30 -3.86 -7.67
C PHE A 207 -1.13 -2.69 -8.17
N ILE A 208 -2.44 -2.87 -8.27
CA ILE A 208 -3.39 -1.84 -8.71
C ILE A 208 -4.54 -1.84 -7.72
N GLN A 209 -4.79 -0.68 -7.10
CA GLN A 209 -5.86 -0.51 -6.14
C GLN A 209 -6.66 0.76 -6.47
N PRO A 210 -7.77 0.64 -7.21
CA PRO A 210 -8.79 1.69 -7.28
C PRO A 210 -9.65 1.65 -6.02
N ARG A 211 -10.07 2.81 -5.53
CA ARG A 211 -11.05 2.98 -4.45
C ARG A 211 -12.03 4.06 -4.83
N ILE A 212 -13.30 3.78 -4.66
CA ILE A 212 -14.39 4.74 -4.89
C ILE A 212 -14.95 5.12 -3.53
N TYR A 213 -15.01 6.42 -3.27
CA TYR A 213 -15.58 6.98 -2.06
C TYR A 213 -16.83 7.76 -2.41
N TYR A 214 -17.94 7.40 -1.79
CA TYR A 214 -19.19 8.10 -1.93
C TYR A 214 -19.74 8.48 -0.56
N SER A 215 -19.84 9.78 -0.29
CA SER A 215 -20.36 10.33 0.96
C SER A 215 -21.84 10.62 0.81
N LEU A 216 -22.66 9.88 1.52
CA LEU A 216 -24.07 10.23 1.72
C LEU A 216 -24.13 11.14 2.95
N LYS A 217 -24.86 12.27 2.91
CA LYS A 217 -24.95 13.33 3.94
C LYS A 217 -24.93 12.88 5.42
N LYS A 218 -25.01 11.56 5.71
CA LYS A 218 -24.96 10.92 7.01
C LYS A 218 -24.18 9.59 7.03
N ILE A 219 -23.69 9.07 5.88
CA ILE A 219 -23.08 7.74 5.77
C ILE A 219 -21.99 7.81 4.70
N ASP A 220 -20.77 7.43 5.05
CA ASP A 220 -19.69 7.24 4.08
C ASP A 220 -19.66 5.76 3.66
N LEU A 221 -19.71 5.50 2.36
CA LEU A 221 -19.57 4.18 1.78
C LEU A 221 -18.23 4.08 1.04
N PHE A 222 -17.47 3.01 1.30
CA PHE A 222 -16.28 2.67 0.50
C PHE A 222 -16.46 1.28 -0.11
N ILE A 223 -16.04 1.17 -1.34
CA ILE A 223 -16.02 -0.08 -2.12
C ILE A 223 -14.62 -0.29 -2.69
#